data_f9252fdfb9535d15af4c86ed875b1184
#
_entry.id   f9252fdfb9535d15af4c86ed875b1184
#
_cell.length_a   1.000
_cell.length_b   1.000
_cell.length_c   1.000
_cell.angle_alpha   90.00
_cell.angle_beta   90.00
_cell.angle_gamma   90.00
#
_symmetry.space_group_name_H-M   'P 1'
#
loop_
_entity.id
_entity.type
_entity.pdbx_description
1 polymer ?
#
loop_
_entity_poly.entity_id
_entity_poly.type
_entity_poly.pdbx_seq_one_letter_code
_entity_poly.pdbx_strand_id
1 'polypeptide(L)'
;LVVSHYNEDGTTGADSLYNPTTGEELTGYQQYTGAGTVSLYNDGRYQLVDLVSTEQSAVLCEYDQPIRYYVPGVAVTEPEVSTPEMAGRYLFHDLLTGEEKDLYDANTDDATLAIYALDGTVRVFDRQTGVLLTDTAIDPVENQVRAHIYAENGWVWVAQDDNDNYVNTAIQICGPDGTHKTLDPRTLEETYTHYYPLFSTADGLYFYGCCNGPGSSWLYDILDSDGNVVVGGLRSCSTYYADRANGLPEGVFAASKGFSYGWMDLSGRWLYAESIFASSNDEMDNGFF
;
A
#
# COMPACT_ATOMS: atom_id res chain seq x y z
N LEU A 1 -15.32 -14.92 12.07
CA LEU A 1 -16.44 -14.00 12.30
C LEU A 1 -16.08 -13.06 13.45
N VAL A 2 -16.05 -11.76 13.18
CA VAL A 2 -15.88 -10.73 14.20
C VAL A 2 -17.27 -10.34 14.69
N VAL A 3 -17.44 -10.29 16.01
CA VAL A 3 -18.67 -9.86 16.69
C VAL A 3 -18.33 -8.66 17.56
N SER A 4 -18.86 -7.51 17.19
CA SER A 4 -18.72 -6.29 17.99
C SER A 4 -19.71 -6.30 19.16
N HIS A 5 -19.21 -6.11 20.36
CA HIS A 5 -20.01 -5.98 21.55
C HIS A 5 -20.28 -4.51 21.86
N TYR A 6 -21.49 -4.21 22.29
CA TYR A 6 -21.86 -2.88 22.78
C TYR A 6 -22.18 -2.96 24.26
N ASN A 7 -21.65 -2.00 25.02
CA ASN A 7 -21.98 -1.83 26.44
C ASN A 7 -23.41 -1.33 26.57
N GLU A 8 -23.99 -1.45 27.81
CA GLU A 8 -25.33 -0.97 28.09
C GLU A 8 -25.54 0.54 27.87
N ASP A 9 -24.45 1.31 27.92
CA ASP A 9 -24.42 2.75 27.61
C ASP A 9 -24.30 3.07 26.11
N GLY A 10 -24.25 2.05 25.23
CA GLY A 10 -24.12 2.20 23.78
C GLY A 10 -22.70 2.45 23.31
N THR A 11 -21.70 2.43 24.18
CA THR A 11 -20.29 2.48 23.79
C THR A 11 -19.84 1.12 23.23
N THR A 12 -18.86 1.14 22.29
CA THR A 12 -18.30 -0.08 21.73
C THR A 12 -17.48 -0.80 22.80
N GLY A 13 -17.82 -2.07 23.08
CA GLY A 13 -17.02 -2.97 23.89
C GLY A 13 -15.88 -3.59 23.08
N ALA A 14 -15.18 -4.55 23.67
CA ALA A 14 -14.16 -5.30 22.96
C ALA A 14 -14.81 -6.22 21.91
N ASP A 15 -14.22 -6.26 20.71
CA ASP A 15 -14.66 -7.20 19.69
C ASP A 15 -14.21 -8.62 20.03
N SER A 16 -15.09 -9.59 19.81
CA SER A 16 -14.76 -11.02 19.87
C SER A 16 -14.61 -11.57 18.47
N LEU A 17 -13.58 -12.39 18.25
CA LEU A 17 -13.37 -13.12 17.04
C LEU A 17 -13.72 -14.59 17.27
N TYR A 18 -14.55 -15.16 16.40
CA TYR A 18 -14.83 -16.59 16.41
C TYR A 18 -14.14 -17.27 15.23
N ASN A 19 -13.34 -18.29 15.51
CA ASN A 19 -12.77 -19.15 14.49
C ASN A 19 -13.92 -19.82 13.71
N PRO A 20 -14.04 -19.62 12.39
CA PRO A 20 -15.17 -20.14 11.63
C PRO A 20 -15.17 -21.66 11.51
N THR A 21 -14.02 -22.32 11.70
CA THR A 21 -13.86 -23.76 11.57
C THR A 21 -14.13 -24.50 12.88
N THR A 22 -13.61 -23.97 13.99
CA THR A 22 -13.70 -24.63 15.31
C THR A 22 -14.81 -24.09 16.19
N GLY A 23 -15.31 -22.86 15.91
CA GLY A 23 -16.23 -22.13 16.76
C GLY A 23 -15.59 -21.56 18.02
N GLU A 24 -14.26 -21.66 18.16
CA GLU A 24 -13.51 -21.13 19.29
C GLU A 24 -13.61 -19.60 19.33
N GLU A 25 -13.87 -19.06 20.51
CA GLU A 25 -13.85 -17.63 20.77
C GLU A 25 -12.41 -17.19 21.10
N LEU A 26 -11.88 -16.22 20.33
CA LEU A 26 -10.58 -15.64 20.50
C LEU A 26 -10.73 -14.20 21.03
N THR A 27 -10.15 -13.94 22.18
CA THR A 27 -10.18 -12.62 22.82
C THR A 27 -8.99 -11.76 22.41
N GLY A 28 -9.11 -10.45 22.57
CA GLY A 28 -8.01 -9.51 22.29
C GLY A 28 -7.77 -9.24 20.82
N TYR A 29 -8.76 -9.47 19.95
CA TYR A 29 -8.65 -9.21 18.51
C TYR A 29 -8.20 -7.78 18.23
N GLN A 30 -7.18 -7.65 17.39
CA GLN A 30 -6.64 -6.37 16.92
C GLN A 30 -6.93 -6.17 15.43
N GLN A 31 -6.47 -7.09 14.58
CA GLN A 31 -6.66 -6.97 13.14
C GLN A 31 -6.44 -8.30 12.40
N TYR A 32 -6.93 -8.37 11.17
CA TYR A 32 -6.57 -9.40 10.20
C TYR A 32 -5.21 -9.07 9.58
N THR A 33 -4.27 -10.04 9.60
CA THR A 33 -2.89 -9.83 9.15
C THR A 33 -2.59 -10.43 7.76
N GLY A 34 -3.51 -11.22 7.23
CA GLY A 34 -3.38 -11.90 5.94
C GLY A 34 -3.24 -13.42 6.08
N ALA A 35 -3.30 -14.14 4.96
CA ALA A 35 -3.10 -15.61 4.86
C ALA A 35 -3.88 -16.45 5.90
N GLY A 36 -5.08 -16.00 6.29
CA GLY A 36 -5.90 -16.71 7.30
C GLY A 36 -5.45 -16.52 8.74
N THR A 37 -4.64 -15.50 9.01
CA THR A 37 -4.13 -15.19 10.35
C THR A 37 -4.68 -13.89 10.91
N VAL A 38 -4.67 -13.78 12.23
CA VAL A 38 -5.08 -12.57 12.96
C VAL A 38 -4.04 -12.21 14.02
N SER A 39 -3.98 -10.93 14.35
CA SER A 39 -3.25 -10.45 15.51
C SER A 39 -4.19 -10.30 16.70
N LEU A 40 -3.81 -10.88 17.83
CA LEU A 40 -4.48 -10.76 19.12
C LEU A 40 -3.54 -10.04 20.11
N TYR A 41 -4.10 -9.33 21.08
CA TYR A 41 -3.35 -8.77 22.19
C TYR A 41 -3.82 -9.40 23.50
N ASN A 42 -2.99 -10.25 24.09
CA ASN A 42 -3.28 -10.96 25.32
C ASN A 42 -2.06 -10.93 26.23
N ASP A 43 -2.28 -10.77 27.53
CA ASP A 43 -1.25 -10.79 28.56
C ASP A 43 -0.06 -9.86 28.31
N GLY A 44 -0.31 -8.72 27.65
CA GLY A 44 0.73 -7.72 27.35
C GLY A 44 1.54 -8.02 26.08
N ARG A 45 1.14 -9.02 25.28
CA ARG A 45 1.84 -9.41 24.04
C ARG A 45 0.89 -9.49 22.85
N TYR A 46 1.43 -9.20 21.70
CA TYR A 46 0.76 -9.40 20.42
C TYR A 46 1.06 -10.80 19.90
N GLN A 47 0.02 -11.57 19.65
CA GLN A 47 0.08 -12.95 19.18
C GLN A 47 -0.42 -13.04 17.76
N LEU A 48 0.35 -13.68 16.88
CA LEU A 48 -0.13 -14.06 15.55
C LEU A 48 -0.77 -15.43 15.65
N VAL A 49 -2.04 -15.52 15.28
CA VAL A 49 -2.82 -16.76 15.41
C VAL A 49 -3.33 -17.23 14.06
N ASP A 50 -3.10 -18.49 13.73
CA ASP A 50 -3.62 -19.15 12.55
C ASP A 50 -5.07 -19.61 12.78
N LEU A 51 -5.99 -19.15 11.92
CA LEU A 51 -7.41 -19.51 11.92
C LEU A 51 -7.74 -20.67 10.96
N VAL A 52 -6.79 -21.09 10.13
CA VAL A 52 -7.00 -22.12 9.09
C VAL A 52 -6.80 -23.52 9.66
N SER A 53 -6.10 -23.65 10.79
CA SER A 53 -5.92 -24.93 11.48
C SER A 53 -7.28 -25.57 11.82
N THR A 54 -7.42 -26.84 11.51
CA THR A 54 -8.68 -27.59 11.64
C THR A 54 -8.93 -28.10 13.06
N GLU A 55 -7.93 -28.13 13.93
CA GLU A 55 -8.03 -28.71 15.27
C GLU A 55 -8.17 -27.65 16.36
N GLN A 56 -7.32 -26.65 16.33
CA GLN A 56 -7.31 -25.54 17.30
C GLN A 56 -6.55 -24.35 16.69
N SER A 57 -6.95 -23.13 17.05
CA SER A 57 -6.19 -21.93 16.67
C SER A 57 -4.78 -21.99 17.25
N ALA A 58 -3.77 -21.88 16.40
CA ALA A 58 -2.37 -22.02 16.78
C ALA A 58 -1.68 -20.67 16.83
N VAL A 59 -0.99 -20.36 17.93
CA VAL A 59 -0.10 -19.20 18.02
C VAL A 59 1.16 -19.52 17.21
N LEU A 60 1.42 -18.72 16.18
CA LEU A 60 2.59 -18.86 15.30
C LEU A 60 3.81 -18.14 15.86
N CYS A 61 3.62 -16.94 16.40
CA CYS A 61 4.68 -16.15 17.05
C CYS A 61 4.06 -15.09 17.98
N GLU A 62 4.91 -14.52 18.84
CA GLU A 62 4.54 -13.48 19.80
C GLU A 62 5.57 -12.37 19.82
N TYR A 63 5.09 -11.11 19.89
CA TYR A 63 5.91 -9.90 19.94
C TYR A 63 5.43 -8.92 21.01
N ASP A 64 6.31 -8.03 21.43
CA ASP A 64 5.99 -6.90 22.31
C ASP A 64 5.39 -5.72 21.51
N GLN A 65 5.38 -5.81 20.18
CA GLN A 65 4.91 -4.77 19.26
C GLN A 65 3.74 -5.28 18.40
N PRO A 66 2.83 -4.38 17.96
CA PRO A 66 1.74 -4.74 17.06
C PRO A 66 2.23 -5.43 15.79
N ILE A 67 1.59 -6.56 15.45
CA ILE A 67 1.86 -7.27 14.19
C ILE A 67 1.03 -6.62 13.09
N ARG A 68 1.68 -5.96 12.14
CA ARG A 68 1.02 -5.20 11.07
C ARG A 68 0.68 -6.05 9.87
N TYR A 69 1.65 -6.85 9.39
CA TYR A 69 1.51 -7.69 8.21
C TYR A 69 2.06 -9.08 8.48
N TYR A 70 1.50 -10.04 7.78
CA TYR A 70 1.99 -11.41 7.78
C TYR A 70 1.81 -12.05 6.39
N VAL A 71 2.83 -12.80 6.00
CA VAL A 71 2.78 -13.83 4.96
C VAL A 71 3.45 -15.10 5.50
N PRO A 72 3.17 -16.30 4.97
CA PRO A 72 3.77 -17.53 5.49
C PRO A 72 5.30 -17.41 5.61
N GLY A 73 5.79 -17.55 6.84
CA GLY A 73 7.22 -17.43 7.16
C GLY A 73 7.75 -16.02 7.43
N VAL A 74 6.96 -14.97 7.27
CA VAL A 74 7.39 -13.58 7.49
C VAL A 74 6.36 -12.79 8.28
N ALA A 75 6.80 -12.09 9.31
CA ALA A 75 5.99 -11.11 10.03
C ALA A 75 6.60 -9.71 9.96
N VAL A 76 5.76 -8.68 9.98
CA VAL A 76 6.17 -7.28 10.10
C VAL A 76 5.46 -6.67 11.30
N THR A 77 6.23 -6.14 12.24
CA THR A 77 5.72 -5.43 13.41
C THR A 77 5.87 -3.93 13.24
N GLU A 78 4.96 -3.18 13.85
CA GLU A 78 4.98 -1.72 13.89
C GLU A 78 5.34 -1.27 15.30
N PRO A 79 6.43 -0.50 15.50
CA PRO A 79 6.77 -0.03 16.84
C PRO A 79 5.67 0.88 17.39
N GLU A 80 5.32 0.72 18.65
CA GLU A 80 4.52 1.72 19.36
C GLU A 80 5.25 3.05 19.28
N VAL A 81 4.61 4.07 18.67
CA VAL A 81 5.20 5.38 18.43
C VAL A 81 5.53 6.04 19.76
N SER A 82 6.78 5.92 20.17
CA SER A 82 7.27 6.54 21.39
C SER A 82 8.12 7.79 21.14
N THR A 83 8.69 7.95 19.96
CA THR A 83 9.48 9.14 19.59
C THR A 83 9.27 9.54 18.13
N PRO A 84 9.40 10.83 17.78
CA PRO A 84 9.32 11.29 16.39
C PRO A 84 10.33 10.63 15.45
N GLU A 85 11.48 10.23 16.00
CA GLU A 85 12.57 9.59 15.24
C GLU A 85 12.26 8.13 14.88
N MET A 86 11.35 7.48 15.60
CA MET A 86 10.92 6.10 15.36
C MET A 86 9.55 6.02 14.68
N ALA A 87 8.91 7.16 14.43
CA ALA A 87 7.61 7.16 13.78
C ALA A 87 7.71 6.57 12.37
N GLY A 88 6.96 5.49 12.14
CA GLY A 88 6.87 4.85 10.82
C GLY A 88 7.99 3.87 10.49
N ARG A 89 8.78 3.41 11.45
CA ARG A 89 9.71 2.30 11.24
C ARG A 89 9.04 1.00 11.60
N TYR A 90 9.09 0.07 10.67
CA TYR A 90 8.64 -1.31 10.86
C TYR A 90 9.84 -2.21 11.17
N LEU A 91 9.59 -3.37 11.78
CA LEU A 91 10.58 -4.42 11.98
C LEU A 91 10.14 -5.68 11.23
N PHE A 92 11.00 -6.13 10.34
CA PHE A 92 10.85 -7.38 9.60
C PHE A 92 11.38 -8.56 10.43
N HIS A 93 10.64 -9.65 10.42
CA HIS A 93 11.01 -10.91 11.06
C HIS A 93 10.86 -12.06 10.06
N ASP A 94 11.94 -12.72 9.72
CA ASP A 94 11.91 -14.01 9.03
C ASP A 94 11.77 -15.12 10.07
N LEU A 95 10.62 -15.76 10.09
CA LEU A 95 10.27 -16.79 11.08
C LEU A 95 10.99 -18.11 10.84
N LEU A 96 11.58 -18.32 9.66
CA LEU A 96 12.29 -19.53 9.30
C LEU A 96 13.78 -19.44 9.64
N THR A 97 14.38 -18.28 9.39
CA THR A 97 15.82 -18.06 9.60
C THR A 97 16.14 -17.35 10.92
N GLY A 98 15.16 -16.63 11.48
CA GLY A 98 15.34 -15.75 12.63
C GLY A 98 16.02 -14.42 12.27
N GLU A 99 16.11 -14.06 10.97
CA GLU A 99 16.62 -12.77 10.54
C GLU A 99 15.65 -11.65 10.95
N GLU A 100 16.20 -10.54 11.44
CA GLU A 100 15.45 -9.32 11.75
C GLU A 100 16.09 -8.13 11.04
N LYS A 101 15.25 -7.21 10.53
CA LYS A 101 15.70 -5.97 9.88
C LYS A 101 14.80 -4.81 10.25
N ASP A 102 15.40 -3.67 10.56
CA ASP A 102 14.69 -2.39 10.61
C ASP A 102 14.29 -1.96 9.19
N LEU A 103 13.04 -1.50 9.03
CA LEU A 103 12.49 -1.08 7.75
C LEU A 103 12.23 0.43 7.71
N TYR A 104 12.45 1.03 6.54
CA TYR A 104 11.88 2.35 6.23
C TYR A 104 10.39 2.26 5.99
N ASP A 105 9.95 1.21 5.28
CA ASP A 105 8.54 1.02 4.95
C ASP A 105 8.21 -0.44 4.64
N ALA A 106 6.95 -0.78 4.81
CA ALA A 106 6.35 -2.03 4.38
C ALA A 106 4.93 -1.75 3.86
N ASN A 107 4.58 -2.37 2.74
CA ASN A 107 3.27 -2.23 2.13
C ASN A 107 2.74 -3.57 1.63
N THR A 108 1.42 -3.71 1.61
CA THR A 108 0.76 -4.92 1.14
C THR A 108 -0.43 -4.57 0.26
N ASP A 109 -0.60 -5.33 -0.79
CA ASP A 109 -1.81 -5.38 -1.61
C ASP A 109 -2.47 -6.78 -1.51
N ASP A 110 -3.36 -7.12 -2.45
CA ASP A 110 -4.03 -8.41 -2.46
C ASP A 110 -3.10 -9.58 -2.83
N ALA A 111 -2.01 -9.33 -3.52
CA ALA A 111 -1.10 -10.32 -4.07
C ALA A 111 0.26 -10.38 -3.34
N THR A 112 0.75 -9.26 -2.81
CA THR A 112 2.13 -9.15 -2.32
C THR A 112 2.26 -8.47 -0.97
N LEU A 113 3.38 -8.75 -0.29
CA LEU A 113 3.97 -7.96 0.77
C LEU A 113 5.34 -7.46 0.30
N ALA A 114 5.53 -6.16 0.25
CA ALA A 114 6.79 -5.52 -0.09
C ALA A 114 7.42 -4.85 1.14
N ILE A 115 8.72 -4.99 1.31
CA ILE A 115 9.50 -4.36 2.38
C ILE A 115 10.71 -3.62 1.82
N TYR A 116 11.05 -2.50 2.46
CA TYR A 116 12.28 -1.75 2.19
C TYR A 116 13.04 -1.50 3.49
N ALA A 117 14.20 -2.14 3.63
CA ALA A 117 15.00 -2.11 4.85
C ALA A 117 16.00 -0.94 4.89
N LEU A 118 16.45 -0.58 6.10
CA LEU A 118 17.40 0.51 6.32
C LEU A 118 18.77 0.23 5.66
N ASP A 119 19.11 -1.03 5.45
CA ASP A 119 20.35 -1.44 4.76
C ASP A 119 20.24 -1.40 3.23
N GLY A 120 19.10 -0.93 2.69
CA GLY A 120 18.84 -0.86 1.27
C GLY A 120 18.19 -2.12 0.69
N THR A 121 18.00 -3.18 1.47
CA THR A 121 17.34 -4.40 0.98
C THR A 121 15.88 -4.15 0.66
N VAL A 122 15.47 -4.57 -0.53
CA VAL A 122 14.07 -4.60 -0.98
C VAL A 122 13.68 -6.04 -1.22
N ARG A 123 12.64 -6.51 -0.54
CA ARG A 123 12.07 -7.85 -0.75
C ARG A 123 10.57 -7.75 -1.04
N VAL A 124 10.11 -8.59 -1.95
CA VAL A 124 8.69 -8.76 -2.25
C VAL A 124 8.35 -10.22 -2.10
N PHE A 125 7.31 -10.50 -1.34
CA PHE A 125 6.82 -11.84 -1.07
C PHE A 125 5.43 -12.03 -1.64
N ASP A 126 5.16 -13.21 -2.17
CA ASP A 126 3.80 -13.63 -2.48
C ASP A 126 2.97 -13.73 -1.19
N ARG A 127 1.83 -13.07 -1.16
CA ARG A 127 1.03 -12.93 0.05
C ARG A 127 0.41 -14.24 0.53
N GLN A 128 0.11 -15.16 -0.38
CA GLN A 128 -0.55 -16.43 -0.04
C GLN A 128 0.45 -17.51 0.37
N THR A 129 1.59 -17.55 -0.30
CA THR A 129 2.57 -18.63 -0.14
C THR A 129 3.80 -18.24 0.68
N GLY A 130 4.06 -16.94 0.86
CA GLY A 130 5.28 -16.43 1.47
C GLY A 130 6.54 -16.61 0.61
N VAL A 131 6.38 -17.04 -0.65
CA VAL A 131 7.52 -17.20 -1.57
C VAL A 131 8.12 -15.83 -1.88
N LEU A 132 9.44 -15.73 -1.76
CA LEU A 132 10.20 -14.55 -2.14
C LEU A 132 10.18 -14.40 -3.67
N LEU A 133 9.55 -13.33 -4.15
CA LEU A 133 9.43 -13.01 -5.57
C LEU A 133 10.56 -12.12 -6.07
N THR A 134 10.99 -11.17 -5.22
CA THR A 134 12.06 -10.21 -5.53
C THR A 134 12.96 -10.06 -4.33
N ASP A 135 14.27 -10.09 -4.56
CA ASP A 135 15.30 -9.73 -3.58
C ASP A 135 16.32 -8.85 -4.32
N THR A 136 16.35 -7.57 -4.01
CA THR A 136 17.22 -6.60 -4.65
C THR A 136 17.70 -5.57 -3.63
N ALA A 137 18.64 -4.73 -4.02
CA ALA A 137 19.15 -3.66 -3.19
C ALA A 137 19.00 -2.31 -3.89
N ILE A 138 18.60 -1.32 -3.14
CA ILE A 138 18.48 0.07 -3.55
C ILE A 138 19.37 0.90 -2.62
N ASP A 139 20.23 1.73 -3.21
CA ASP A 139 21.09 2.60 -2.40
C ASP A 139 20.23 3.67 -1.70
N PRO A 140 20.27 3.75 -0.36
CA PRO A 140 19.62 4.82 0.36
C PRO A 140 20.20 6.19 -0.06
N VAL A 141 19.34 7.20 -0.16
CA VAL A 141 19.81 8.57 -0.39
C VAL A 141 20.50 9.12 0.86
N GLU A 142 21.41 10.08 0.66
CA GLU A 142 22.08 10.75 1.78
C GLU A 142 21.05 11.40 2.71
N ASN A 143 21.15 11.12 4.02
CA ASN A 143 20.23 11.60 5.06
C ASN A 143 18.76 11.16 4.86
N GLN A 144 18.55 10.00 4.27
CA GLN A 144 17.20 9.45 4.09
C GLN A 144 16.48 9.32 5.45
N VAL A 145 15.30 9.91 5.54
CA VAL A 145 14.45 9.89 6.74
C VAL A 145 13.27 8.96 6.55
N ARG A 146 12.68 8.95 5.35
CA ARG A 146 11.49 8.18 5.00
C ARG A 146 11.62 7.55 3.62
N ALA A 147 10.83 6.54 3.41
CA ALA A 147 10.58 6.00 2.09
C ALA A 147 9.17 5.42 2.04
N HIS A 148 8.66 5.26 0.82
CA HIS A 148 7.42 4.54 0.55
C HIS A 148 7.71 3.47 -0.48
N ILE A 149 7.26 2.25 -0.22
CA ILE A 149 7.40 1.13 -1.13
C ILE A 149 6.04 0.68 -1.68
N TYR A 150 6.04 0.29 -2.95
CA TYR A 150 4.91 -0.33 -3.62
C TYR A 150 5.42 -1.43 -4.55
N ALA A 151 4.70 -2.54 -4.65
CA ALA A 151 5.03 -3.61 -5.58
C ALA A 151 3.75 -4.16 -6.22
N GLU A 152 3.78 -4.36 -7.54
CA GLU A 152 2.68 -4.93 -8.31
C GLU A 152 3.22 -5.56 -9.60
N ASN A 153 2.71 -6.74 -9.95
CA ASN A 153 3.06 -7.46 -11.19
C ASN A 153 4.58 -7.62 -11.44
N GLY A 154 5.36 -7.78 -10.37
CA GLY A 154 6.82 -7.88 -10.42
C GLY A 154 7.56 -6.54 -10.53
N TRP A 155 6.86 -5.43 -10.67
CA TRP A 155 7.42 -4.09 -10.56
C TRP A 155 7.53 -3.67 -9.09
N VAL A 156 8.61 -2.97 -8.77
CA VAL A 156 8.81 -2.34 -7.46
C VAL A 156 9.07 -0.86 -7.66
N TRP A 157 8.41 -0.04 -6.88
CA TRP A 157 8.56 1.40 -6.82
C TRP A 157 8.90 1.83 -5.40
N VAL A 158 9.93 2.65 -5.24
CA VAL A 158 10.33 3.20 -3.95
C VAL A 158 10.56 4.70 -4.10
N ALA A 159 9.83 5.49 -3.34
CA ALA A 159 10.12 6.92 -3.20
C ALA A 159 10.90 7.17 -1.92
N GLN A 160 11.96 7.96 -2.01
CA GLN A 160 12.90 8.24 -0.93
C GLN A 160 12.87 9.73 -0.59
N ASP A 161 12.80 10.06 0.69
CA ASP A 161 12.79 11.42 1.21
C ASP A 161 14.03 11.67 2.08
N ASP A 162 14.69 12.79 1.89
CA ASP A 162 15.90 13.21 2.63
C ASP A 162 15.59 14.13 3.82
N ASN A 163 14.34 14.57 3.98
CA ASN A 163 13.97 15.52 5.02
C ASN A 163 12.48 15.43 5.42
N ASP A 164 12.12 16.17 6.45
CA ASP A 164 10.76 16.22 7.00
C ASP A 164 9.73 16.97 6.12
N ASN A 165 10.12 17.48 4.96
CA ASN A 165 9.24 18.31 4.12
C ASN A 165 8.35 17.48 3.17
N TYR A 166 8.39 16.15 3.23
CA TYR A 166 7.62 15.25 2.37
C TYR A 166 7.88 15.42 0.87
N VAL A 167 9.04 15.91 0.49
CA VAL A 167 9.45 16.06 -0.90
C VAL A 167 10.33 14.88 -1.27
N ASN A 168 9.88 14.07 -2.23
CA ASN A 168 10.69 12.97 -2.72
C ASN A 168 11.99 13.48 -3.35
N THR A 169 13.10 12.89 -2.99
CA THR A 169 14.44 13.23 -3.51
C THR A 169 14.97 12.23 -4.52
N ALA A 170 14.46 11.01 -4.47
CA ALA A 170 14.72 9.99 -5.48
C ALA A 170 13.52 9.05 -5.61
N ILE A 171 13.29 8.56 -6.82
CA ILE A 171 12.33 7.50 -7.12
C ILE A 171 13.11 6.35 -7.75
N GLN A 172 13.03 5.19 -7.16
CA GLN A 172 13.65 3.96 -7.65
C GLN A 172 12.58 3.05 -8.23
N ILE A 173 12.82 2.54 -9.43
CA ILE A 173 11.90 1.64 -10.12
C ILE A 173 12.68 0.39 -10.53
N CYS A 174 12.26 -0.77 -10.04
CA CYS A 174 12.82 -2.07 -10.43
C CYS A 174 11.77 -2.85 -11.22
N GLY A 175 12.13 -3.31 -12.40
CA GLY A 175 11.27 -4.13 -13.24
C GLY A 175 11.43 -5.62 -12.99
N PRO A 176 10.45 -6.43 -13.45
CA PRO A 176 10.46 -7.89 -13.28
C PRO A 176 11.60 -8.58 -14.04
N ASP A 177 12.19 -7.91 -15.01
CA ASP A 177 13.37 -8.37 -15.78
C ASP A 177 14.71 -8.04 -15.10
N GLY A 178 14.69 -7.43 -13.92
CA GLY A 178 15.86 -6.97 -13.18
C GLY A 178 16.38 -5.60 -13.63
N THR A 179 15.66 -4.90 -14.50
CA THR A 179 16.01 -3.50 -14.82
C THR A 179 15.85 -2.64 -13.58
N HIS A 180 16.77 -1.69 -13.40
CA HIS A 180 16.72 -0.73 -12.29
C HIS A 180 16.91 0.68 -12.84
N LYS A 181 16.01 1.58 -12.50
CA LYS A 181 16.02 3.00 -12.86
C LYS A 181 15.95 3.87 -11.62
N THR A 182 16.72 4.94 -11.62
CA THR A 182 16.64 6.01 -10.62
C THR A 182 16.20 7.28 -11.32
N LEU A 183 15.10 7.86 -10.85
CA LEU A 183 14.65 9.17 -11.29
C LEU A 183 14.98 10.19 -10.20
N ASP A 184 15.56 11.32 -10.60
CA ASP A 184 15.67 12.50 -9.75
C ASP A 184 14.43 13.37 -10.00
N PRO A 185 13.50 13.49 -9.05
CA PRO A 185 12.28 14.26 -9.22
C PRO A 185 12.53 15.73 -9.62
N ARG A 186 13.69 16.28 -9.26
CA ARG A 186 14.07 17.68 -9.59
C ARG A 186 14.44 17.88 -11.06
N THR A 187 14.66 16.80 -11.80
CA THR A 187 15.02 16.82 -13.22
C THR A 187 13.83 16.54 -14.14
N LEU A 188 12.66 16.20 -13.57
CA LEU A 188 11.44 15.99 -14.34
C LEU A 188 10.95 17.34 -14.92
N GLU A 189 10.23 17.26 -16.04
CA GLU A 189 9.79 18.44 -16.80
C GLU A 189 8.92 19.39 -15.95
N GLU A 190 8.09 18.79 -15.06
CA GLU A 190 7.23 19.51 -14.14
C GLU A 190 7.70 19.31 -12.70
N THR A 191 7.55 20.33 -11.86
CA THR A 191 7.88 20.23 -10.44
C THR A 191 6.66 19.77 -9.65
N TYR A 192 6.70 18.52 -9.22
CA TYR A 192 5.67 17.94 -8.36
C TYR A 192 6.10 17.99 -6.90
N THR A 193 5.11 18.11 -6.01
CA THR A 193 5.34 18.10 -4.56
C THR A 193 5.37 16.70 -4.00
N HIS A 194 4.60 15.77 -4.62
CA HIS A 194 4.49 14.38 -4.17
C HIS A 194 4.35 13.47 -5.37
N TYR A 195 4.81 12.23 -5.20
CA TYR A 195 4.70 11.16 -6.18
C TYR A 195 4.08 9.93 -5.51
N TYR A 196 3.19 9.26 -6.22
CA TYR A 196 2.53 8.05 -5.73
C TYR A 196 2.41 7.01 -6.84
N PRO A 197 2.58 5.72 -6.55
CA PRO A 197 2.33 4.68 -7.52
C PRO A 197 0.85 4.69 -7.93
N LEU A 198 0.56 4.31 -9.16
CA LEU A 198 -0.79 4.24 -9.66
C LEU A 198 -1.16 2.79 -9.99
N PHE A 199 -0.47 2.17 -10.91
CA PHE A 199 -0.58 0.76 -11.29
C PHE A 199 0.61 0.33 -12.15
N SER A 200 0.73 -0.97 -12.38
CA SER A 200 1.68 -1.54 -13.32
C SER A 200 0.97 -2.28 -14.47
N THR A 201 1.62 -2.33 -15.61
CA THR A 201 1.23 -3.12 -16.76
C THR A 201 2.39 -4.04 -17.17
N ALA A 202 2.18 -4.89 -18.18
CA ALA A 202 3.27 -5.69 -18.74
C ALA A 202 4.40 -4.81 -19.29
N ASP A 203 4.09 -3.61 -19.78
CA ASP A 203 5.02 -2.70 -20.43
C ASP A 203 5.74 -1.75 -19.47
N GLY A 204 5.21 -1.55 -18.24
CA GLY A 204 5.82 -0.63 -17.28
C GLY A 204 5.00 -0.34 -16.04
N LEU A 205 5.62 0.37 -15.12
CA LEU A 205 4.98 0.93 -13.95
C LEU A 205 4.61 2.40 -14.22
N TYR A 206 3.42 2.78 -13.80
CA TYR A 206 2.89 4.14 -13.90
C TYR A 206 2.65 4.70 -12.50
N PHE A 207 3.03 5.95 -12.34
CA PHE A 207 2.83 6.69 -11.09
C PHE A 207 2.31 8.10 -11.42
N TYR A 208 1.81 8.79 -10.43
CA TYR A 208 1.39 10.17 -10.63
C TYR A 208 2.16 11.14 -9.76
N GLY A 209 2.46 12.29 -10.34
CA GLY A 209 2.95 13.46 -9.64
C GLY A 209 1.80 14.42 -9.36
N CYS A 210 1.79 15.05 -8.18
CA CYS A 210 0.82 16.08 -7.85
C CYS A 210 1.49 17.42 -7.60
N CYS A 211 0.90 18.47 -8.16
CA CYS A 211 1.35 19.86 -8.00
C CYS A 211 0.19 20.78 -7.63
N ASN A 212 0.53 21.94 -7.11
CA ASN A 212 -0.45 22.99 -6.81
C ASN A 212 -0.87 23.67 -8.11
N GLY A 213 -2.11 23.46 -8.50
CA GLY A 213 -2.73 24.17 -9.62
C GLY A 213 -3.30 25.53 -9.24
N PRO A 214 -3.83 26.28 -10.21
CA PRO A 214 -4.46 27.57 -9.98
C PRO A 214 -5.63 27.47 -8.98
N GLY A 215 -5.68 28.38 -8.02
CA GLY A 215 -6.76 28.44 -7.03
C GLY A 215 -6.68 27.42 -5.91
N SER A 216 -5.46 26.94 -5.58
CA SER A 216 -5.20 25.93 -4.52
C SER A 216 -5.82 24.55 -4.79
N SER A 217 -6.13 24.23 -6.04
CA SER A 217 -6.56 22.90 -6.44
C SER A 217 -5.34 22.05 -6.78
N TRP A 218 -5.34 20.80 -6.37
CA TRP A 218 -4.33 19.85 -6.80
C TRP A 218 -4.55 19.47 -8.27
N LEU A 219 -3.44 19.37 -9.01
CA LEU A 219 -3.39 18.79 -10.35
C LEU A 219 -2.48 17.56 -10.31
N TYR A 220 -2.83 16.58 -11.13
CA TYR A 220 -2.16 15.30 -11.21
C TYR A 220 -1.75 15.02 -12.65
N ASP A 221 -0.52 14.60 -12.83
CA ASP A 221 -0.02 14.09 -14.10
C ASP A 221 0.41 12.64 -13.91
N ILE A 222 0.08 11.77 -14.86
CA ILE A 222 0.50 10.38 -14.86
C ILE A 222 1.81 10.30 -15.64
N LEU A 223 2.80 9.66 -15.04
CA LEU A 223 4.13 9.48 -15.58
C LEU A 223 4.40 7.99 -15.82
N ASP A 224 5.18 7.70 -16.85
CA ASP A 224 5.73 6.38 -17.08
C ASP A 224 6.99 6.12 -16.24
N SER A 225 7.55 4.91 -16.32
CA SER A 225 8.77 4.52 -15.60
C SER A 225 10.04 5.26 -16.04
N ASP A 226 9.98 6.07 -17.08
CA ASP A 226 11.06 6.99 -17.51
C ASP A 226 10.85 8.42 -17.00
N GLY A 227 9.72 8.69 -16.34
CA GLY A 227 9.36 10.01 -15.83
C GLY A 227 8.71 10.92 -16.87
N ASN A 228 8.34 10.39 -18.05
CA ASN A 228 7.64 11.18 -19.07
C ASN A 228 6.15 11.27 -18.72
N VAL A 229 5.58 12.45 -18.91
CA VAL A 229 4.14 12.65 -18.73
C VAL A 229 3.38 11.96 -19.85
N VAL A 230 2.56 10.97 -19.52
CA VAL A 230 1.69 10.26 -20.48
C VAL A 230 0.28 10.81 -20.50
N VAL A 231 -0.24 11.26 -19.34
CA VAL A 231 -1.53 11.95 -19.24
C VAL A 231 -1.43 13.07 -18.22
N GLY A 232 -1.70 14.31 -18.64
CA GLY A 232 -1.53 15.47 -17.78
C GLY A 232 -2.80 16.28 -17.53
N GLY A 233 -2.75 17.11 -16.47
CA GLY A 233 -3.75 18.09 -16.12
C GLY A 233 -5.04 17.47 -15.55
N LEU A 234 -4.94 16.37 -14.83
CA LEU A 234 -6.06 15.72 -14.16
C LEU A 234 -6.38 16.45 -12.84
N ARG A 235 -7.65 16.44 -12.43
CA ARG A 235 -8.08 16.89 -11.09
C ARG A 235 -8.09 15.75 -10.08
N SER A 236 -8.21 14.52 -10.55
CA SER A 236 -8.03 13.30 -9.75
C SER A 236 -7.66 12.14 -10.66
N CYS A 237 -6.96 11.15 -10.10
CA CYS A 237 -6.72 9.86 -10.71
C CYS A 237 -6.70 8.78 -9.61
N SER A 238 -7.17 7.59 -9.93
CA SER A 238 -7.22 6.46 -9.00
C SER A 238 -7.40 5.14 -9.73
N THR A 239 -6.83 4.08 -9.19
CA THR A 239 -7.11 2.69 -9.60
C THR A 239 -8.14 2.00 -8.69
N TYR A 240 -8.50 2.63 -7.58
CA TYR A 240 -9.37 2.02 -6.55
C TYR A 240 -10.65 1.39 -7.10
N TYR A 241 -11.22 1.99 -8.16
CA TYR A 241 -12.41 1.47 -8.82
C TYR A 241 -12.08 0.50 -9.95
N ALA A 242 -10.88 0.59 -10.55
CA ALA A 242 -10.43 -0.34 -11.58
C ALA A 242 -10.22 -1.75 -11.00
N ASP A 243 -9.61 -1.85 -9.82
CA ASP A 243 -9.40 -3.12 -9.12
C ASP A 243 -10.71 -3.81 -8.74
N ARG A 244 -11.76 -3.05 -8.50
CA ARG A 244 -13.10 -3.57 -8.18
C ARG A 244 -13.98 -3.83 -9.39
N ALA A 245 -13.74 -3.16 -10.49
CA ALA A 245 -14.47 -3.37 -11.73
C ALA A 245 -13.85 -4.53 -12.52
N ASN A 246 -14.11 -5.78 -12.06
CA ASN A 246 -13.71 -6.98 -12.77
C ASN A 246 -14.01 -6.84 -14.27
N GLY A 247 -12.98 -6.70 -15.10
CA GLY A 247 -13.09 -6.66 -16.55
C GLY A 247 -12.70 -5.35 -17.23
N LEU A 248 -12.18 -4.34 -16.50
CA LEU A 248 -11.55 -3.20 -17.16
C LEU A 248 -10.24 -3.64 -17.84
N PRO A 249 -9.94 -3.11 -19.03
CA PRO A 249 -8.66 -3.35 -19.68
C PRO A 249 -7.50 -2.84 -18.83
N GLU A 250 -6.34 -3.49 -18.97
CA GLU A 250 -5.09 -3.03 -18.42
C GLU A 250 -4.78 -1.60 -18.87
N GLY A 251 -4.24 -0.77 -17.98
CA GLY A 251 -3.94 0.63 -18.28
C GLY A 251 -5.14 1.58 -18.26
N VAL A 252 -6.29 1.13 -17.75
CA VAL A 252 -7.49 1.96 -17.56
C VAL A 252 -7.59 2.39 -16.10
N PHE A 253 -7.88 3.65 -15.87
CA PHE A 253 -7.98 4.23 -14.53
C PHE A 253 -9.14 5.23 -14.44
N ALA A 254 -9.63 5.44 -13.21
CA ALA A 254 -10.60 6.48 -12.95
C ALA A 254 -9.91 7.85 -12.95
N ALA A 255 -10.52 8.83 -13.62
CA ALA A 255 -9.96 10.17 -13.70
C ALA A 255 -11.05 11.25 -13.70
N SER A 256 -10.65 12.47 -13.31
CA SER A 256 -11.42 13.66 -13.61
C SER A 256 -10.52 14.72 -14.27
N LYS A 257 -11.03 15.36 -15.35
CA LYS A 257 -10.33 16.39 -16.08
C LYS A 257 -11.33 17.45 -16.58
N GLY A 258 -11.07 18.71 -16.24
CA GLY A 258 -12.03 19.78 -16.53
C GLY A 258 -13.35 19.56 -15.79
N PHE A 259 -14.43 19.35 -16.55
CA PHE A 259 -15.77 19.07 -16.03
C PHE A 259 -16.25 17.64 -16.32
N SER A 260 -15.35 16.77 -16.75
CA SER A 260 -15.62 15.38 -17.02
C SER A 260 -14.97 14.48 -16.00
N TYR A 261 -15.64 13.39 -15.65
CA TYR A 261 -15.10 12.30 -14.83
C TYR A 261 -15.52 10.96 -15.41
N GLY A 262 -14.73 9.92 -15.18
CA GLY A 262 -15.03 8.59 -15.71
C GLY A 262 -13.76 7.74 -15.87
N TRP A 263 -13.77 6.88 -16.86
CA TRP A 263 -12.67 5.96 -17.16
C TRP A 263 -11.83 6.46 -18.34
N MET A 264 -10.53 6.51 -18.14
CA MET A 264 -9.56 6.99 -19.11
C MET A 264 -8.47 5.95 -19.34
N ASP A 265 -7.96 5.85 -20.56
CA ASP A 265 -6.78 5.05 -20.88
C ASP A 265 -5.49 5.90 -20.83
N LEU A 266 -4.33 5.22 -20.90
CA LEU A 266 -3.01 5.85 -20.89
C LEU A 266 -2.72 6.76 -22.12
N SER A 267 -3.57 6.76 -23.15
CA SER A 267 -3.47 7.73 -24.23
C SER A 267 -4.22 9.05 -23.90
N GLY A 268 -4.85 9.13 -22.72
CA GLY A 268 -5.66 10.26 -22.31
C GLY A 268 -7.05 10.29 -22.93
N ARG A 269 -7.47 9.18 -23.55
CA ARG A 269 -8.79 9.04 -24.17
C ARG A 269 -9.79 8.54 -23.15
N TRP A 270 -10.96 9.19 -23.10
CA TRP A 270 -12.09 8.72 -22.33
C TRP A 270 -12.69 7.46 -22.97
N LEU A 271 -12.78 6.40 -22.18
CA LEU A 271 -13.56 5.20 -22.52
C LEU A 271 -15.02 5.38 -22.14
N TYR A 272 -15.24 6.03 -21.01
CA TYR A 272 -16.53 6.48 -20.51
C TYR A 272 -16.32 7.79 -19.76
N ALA A 273 -17.18 8.77 -19.99
CA ALA A 273 -17.14 10.02 -19.26
C ALA A 273 -18.54 10.60 -19.04
N GLU A 274 -18.74 11.14 -17.87
CA GLU A 274 -19.90 11.96 -17.52
C GLU A 274 -19.46 13.41 -17.28
N SER A 275 -20.39 14.35 -17.53
CA SER A 275 -20.15 15.76 -17.25
C SER A 275 -20.73 16.14 -15.90
N ILE A 276 -19.96 16.82 -15.07
CA ILE A 276 -20.39 17.33 -13.77
C ILE A 276 -21.59 18.29 -13.88
N PHE A 277 -21.84 18.86 -15.06
CA PHE A 277 -22.99 19.76 -15.29
C PHE A 277 -24.26 19.05 -15.76
N ALA A 278 -24.25 17.74 -15.96
CA ALA A 278 -25.41 17.02 -16.48
C ALA A 278 -26.54 16.80 -15.46
N SER A 279 -26.30 17.03 -14.17
CA SER A 279 -27.33 16.91 -13.13
C SER A 279 -27.24 18.03 -12.11
N SER A 280 -28.11 19.03 -12.24
CA SER A 280 -28.32 20.03 -11.19
C SER A 280 -29.16 19.51 -10.00
N ASN A 281 -29.47 18.21 -9.94
CA ASN A 281 -30.38 17.65 -8.93
C ASN A 281 -30.05 16.23 -8.44
N ASP A 282 -29.00 15.56 -8.95
CA ASP A 282 -28.59 14.30 -8.37
C ASP A 282 -27.44 14.58 -7.41
N GLU A 283 -27.74 14.38 -6.15
CA GLU A 283 -26.72 14.24 -5.12
C GLU A 283 -25.68 13.24 -5.63
N MET A 284 -24.40 13.63 -5.58
CA MET A 284 -23.29 12.73 -5.85
C MET A 284 -23.27 11.65 -4.74
N ASP A 285 -24.23 10.77 -4.81
CA ASP A 285 -24.30 9.57 -4.00
C ASP A 285 -23.46 8.53 -4.71
N ASN A 286 -22.20 8.46 -4.33
CA ASN A 286 -21.33 7.27 -4.31
C ASN A 286 -21.54 6.24 -5.43
N GLY A 287 -21.63 6.62 -6.65
CA GLY A 287 -22.02 5.66 -7.65
C GLY A 287 -21.15 5.68 -8.89
N PHE A 288 -19.90 5.26 -8.78
CA PHE A 288 -19.30 4.55 -9.90
C PHE A 288 -19.86 3.13 -9.87
N PHE A 289 -20.61 2.77 -10.90
CA PHE A 289 -21.10 1.41 -11.09
C PHE A 289 -20.05 0.53 -11.73
#